data_ac353dcf7c10dd50629076102259de45
#
_entry.id   ac353dcf7c10dd50629076102259de45
#
_cell.length_a   1.000
_cell.length_b   1.000
_cell.length_c   1.000
_cell.angle_alpha   90.00
_cell.angle_beta   90.00
_cell.angle_gamma   90.00
#
_symmetry.space_group_name_H-M   'P 1'
#
loop_
_entity.id
_entity.type
_entity.pdbx_description
1 polymer ?
#
loop_
_entity_poly.entity_id
_entity_poly.type
_entity_poly.pdbx_seq_one_letter_code
_entity_poly.pdbx_strand_id
1 'polypeptide(L)'
;MQQGIIVKSIGGLYFTESSDTVYECKARGVFRNKGIVPCVGDIAEFENGVITRILPRKNHIIRPPLANLDQLIFVTSVTQPAPNLLILDKFIAVAEYQNIEPVIVLTKIDLESCDNIFDIYQRAGIQVYVIDYENDDPAEQIRQLLRDK
;
A
#
# COMPACT_ATOMS: atom_id res chain seq x y z
N MET A 1 25.06 13.41 4.92
CA MET A 1 24.11 12.28 5.08
C MET A 1 22.72 12.81 4.77
N GLN A 2 22.03 12.19 3.86
CA GLN A 2 20.67 12.57 3.41
C GLN A 2 19.67 11.55 3.94
N GLN A 3 18.39 11.96 4.06
CA GLN A 3 17.28 11.11 4.42
C GLN A 3 16.22 11.17 3.33
N GLY A 4 15.61 10.04 3.00
CA GLY A 4 14.55 9.98 1.99
C GLY A 4 13.75 8.69 2.09
N ILE A 5 12.70 8.59 1.27
CA ILE A 5 11.80 7.43 1.20
C ILE A 5 12.22 6.55 0.02
N ILE A 6 12.29 5.24 0.23
CA ILE A 6 12.50 4.29 -0.86
C ILE A 6 11.21 4.18 -1.66
N VAL A 7 11.22 4.68 -2.89
CA VAL A 7 10.05 4.67 -3.79
C VAL A 7 10.05 3.51 -4.78
N LYS A 8 11.21 2.85 -4.97
CA LYS A 8 11.33 1.70 -5.88
C LYS A 8 12.48 0.79 -5.44
N SER A 9 12.31 -0.52 -5.60
CA SER A 9 13.34 -1.53 -5.37
C SER A 9 13.34 -2.53 -6.52
N ILE A 10 14.49 -2.72 -7.17
CA ILE A 10 14.65 -3.65 -8.29
C ILE A 10 16.07 -4.19 -8.36
N GLY A 11 16.25 -5.49 -8.47
CA GLY A 11 17.56 -6.11 -8.69
C GLY A 11 18.63 -5.80 -7.62
N GLY A 12 18.20 -5.48 -6.38
CA GLY A 12 19.10 -5.07 -5.29
C GLY A 12 19.52 -3.60 -5.31
N LEU A 13 18.96 -2.81 -6.24
CA LEU A 13 19.03 -1.36 -6.26
C LEU A 13 17.79 -0.78 -5.60
N TYR A 14 17.96 0.33 -4.92
CA TYR A 14 16.93 1.09 -4.22
C TYR A 14 16.92 2.52 -4.73
N PHE A 15 15.77 3.02 -5.09
CA PHE A 15 15.59 4.39 -5.53
C PHE A 15 14.96 5.16 -4.38
N THR A 16 15.75 6.09 -3.82
CA THR A 16 15.38 6.85 -2.63
C THR A 16 15.08 8.29 -3.02
N GLU A 17 13.89 8.75 -2.76
CA GLU A 17 13.46 10.12 -3.01
C GLU A 17 13.76 11.01 -1.80
N SER A 18 14.44 12.12 -2.05
CA SER A 18 14.79 13.14 -1.07
C SER A 18 14.76 14.52 -1.72
N SER A 19 13.98 15.46 -1.18
CA SER A 19 13.85 16.83 -1.71
C SER A 19 13.57 16.86 -3.22
N ASP A 20 12.53 16.13 -3.66
CA ASP A 20 12.08 16.01 -5.06
C ASP A 20 13.11 15.42 -6.04
N THR A 21 14.18 14.83 -5.51
CA THR A 21 15.21 14.15 -6.30
C THR A 21 15.29 12.69 -5.94
N VAL A 22 15.33 11.81 -6.97
CA VAL A 22 15.46 10.36 -6.79
C VAL A 22 16.92 9.96 -6.96
N TYR A 23 17.47 9.31 -5.94
CA TYR A 23 18.84 8.81 -5.89
C TYR A 23 18.86 7.30 -6.03
N GLU A 24 19.70 6.78 -6.94
CA GLU A 24 19.97 5.35 -7.00
C GLU A 24 20.92 4.95 -5.88
N CYS A 25 20.51 4.00 -5.05
CA CYS A 25 21.24 3.56 -3.88
C CYS A 25 21.43 2.04 -3.85
N LYS A 26 22.50 1.60 -3.18
CA LYS A 26 22.74 0.20 -2.80
C LYS A 26 22.71 0.04 -1.30
N ALA A 27 22.17 -1.08 -0.83
CA ALA A 27 22.20 -1.39 0.59
C ALA A 27 23.57 -1.96 1.00
N ARG A 28 24.10 -1.56 2.17
CA ARG A 28 25.29 -2.18 2.75
C ARG A 28 25.04 -3.65 3.10
N GLY A 29 26.03 -4.49 2.93
CA GLY A 29 25.96 -5.93 3.29
C GLY A 29 25.59 -6.20 4.75
N VAL A 30 25.82 -5.26 5.65
CA VAL A 30 25.45 -5.34 7.06
C VAL A 30 23.94 -5.52 7.29
N PHE A 31 23.09 -5.07 6.36
CA PHE A 31 21.63 -5.26 6.47
C PHE A 31 21.25 -6.74 6.37
N ARG A 32 21.92 -7.51 5.50
CA ARG A 32 21.72 -8.96 5.39
C ARG A 32 22.07 -9.67 6.70
N ASN A 33 23.14 -9.25 7.36
CA ASN A 33 23.57 -9.83 8.64
C ASN A 33 22.60 -9.51 9.79
N LYS A 34 21.84 -8.42 9.70
CA LYS A 34 20.83 -8.01 10.66
C LYS A 34 19.42 -8.53 10.33
N GLY A 35 19.26 -9.28 9.24
CA GLY A 35 17.95 -9.75 8.78
C GLY A 35 17.03 -8.61 8.29
N ILE A 36 17.56 -7.42 8.05
CA ILE A 36 16.80 -6.27 7.55
C ILE A 36 16.91 -6.24 6.03
N VAL A 37 15.78 -6.38 5.35
CA VAL A 37 15.69 -6.17 3.91
C VAL A 37 15.01 -4.83 3.67
N PRO A 38 15.71 -3.83 3.10
CA PRO A 38 15.06 -2.57 2.74
C PRO A 38 13.95 -2.82 1.72
N CYS A 39 12.85 -2.09 1.83
CA CYS A 39 11.70 -2.22 0.93
C CYS A 39 11.09 -0.84 0.62
N VAL A 40 10.17 -0.82 -0.33
CA VAL A 40 9.44 0.41 -0.69
C VAL A 40 8.66 0.92 0.53
N GLY A 41 8.68 2.24 0.74
CA GLY A 41 8.11 2.91 1.89
C GLY A 41 9.06 3.05 3.09
N ASP A 42 10.24 2.39 3.09
CA ASP A 42 11.24 2.61 4.14
C ASP A 42 11.79 4.04 4.10
N ILE A 43 11.95 4.62 5.28
CA ILE A 43 12.73 5.84 5.43
C ILE A 43 14.19 5.44 5.63
N ALA A 44 15.03 5.85 4.67
CA ALA A 44 16.44 5.49 4.61
C ALA A 44 17.34 6.71 4.82
N GLU A 45 18.40 6.54 5.60
CA GLU A 45 19.56 7.44 5.58
C GLU A 45 20.58 6.91 4.57
N PHE A 46 21.06 7.79 3.70
CA PHE A 46 22.01 7.40 2.67
C PHE A 46 23.08 8.47 2.41
N GLU A 47 24.19 8.05 1.86
CA GLU A 47 25.31 8.91 1.49
C GLU A 47 26.07 8.30 0.31
N ASN A 48 26.40 9.12 -0.69
CA ASN A 48 27.12 8.69 -1.91
C ASN A 48 26.51 7.44 -2.58
N GLY A 49 25.16 7.39 -2.67
CA GLY A 49 24.45 6.25 -3.28
C GLY A 49 24.46 4.97 -2.44
N VAL A 50 24.73 5.06 -1.15
CA VAL A 50 24.76 3.89 -0.25
C VAL A 50 23.82 4.11 0.93
N ILE A 51 22.83 3.25 1.10
CA ILE A 51 21.96 3.23 2.29
C ILE A 51 22.80 2.79 3.49
N THR A 52 22.85 3.65 4.50
CA THR A 52 23.63 3.44 5.73
C THR A 52 22.75 2.99 6.89
N ARG A 53 21.47 3.39 6.90
CA ARG A 53 20.50 3.07 7.95
C ARG A 53 19.08 3.04 7.40
N ILE A 54 18.24 2.15 7.93
CA ILE A 54 16.79 2.17 7.80
C ILE A 54 16.23 2.60 9.14
N LEU A 55 15.32 3.58 9.13
CA LEU A 55 14.66 4.05 10.34
C LEU A 55 13.60 3.04 10.81
N PRO A 56 13.17 3.10 12.08
CA PRO A 56 12.12 2.24 12.58
C PRO A 56 10.84 2.36 11.73
N ARG A 57 10.28 1.23 11.35
CA ARG A 57 9.02 1.14 10.61
C ARG A 57 7.85 1.29 11.57
N LYS A 58 6.80 2.03 11.17
CA LYS A 58 5.52 2.02 11.91
C LYS A 58 4.75 0.72 11.68
N ASN A 59 4.86 0.16 10.48
CA ASN A 59 4.29 -1.13 10.07
C ASN A 59 5.02 -1.65 8.84
N HIS A 60 4.80 -2.92 8.50
CA HIS A 60 5.26 -3.47 7.23
C HIS A 60 4.48 -4.73 6.86
N ILE A 61 4.37 -5.00 5.56
CA ILE A 61 3.85 -6.25 5.00
C ILE A 61 4.96 -6.98 4.25
N ILE A 62 4.88 -8.33 4.28
CA ILE A 62 5.94 -9.19 3.73
C ILE A 62 5.76 -9.42 2.23
N ARG A 63 4.51 -9.49 1.77
CA ARG A 63 4.14 -9.72 0.36
C ARG A 63 2.91 -8.91 -0.02
N PRO A 64 3.10 -7.92 -0.91
CA PRO A 64 4.39 -7.38 -1.37
C PRO A 64 5.19 -6.75 -0.23
N PRO A 65 6.55 -6.66 -0.33
CA PRO A 65 7.36 -6.07 0.73
C PRO A 65 7.22 -4.54 0.71
N LEU A 66 6.39 -4.02 1.61
CA LEU A 66 6.09 -2.59 1.75
C LEU A 66 6.17 -2.20 3.23
N ALA A 67 6.59 -0.97 3.50
CA ALA A 67 6.69 -0.43 4.86
C ALA A 67 6.02 0.94 4.99
N ASN A 68 5.70 1.33 6.21
CA ASN A 68 5.19 2.65 6.59
C ASN A 68 3.92 3.05 5.84
N LEU A 69 3.00 2.10 5.66
CA LEU A 69 1.73 2.31 4.99
C LEU A 69 0.73 3.03 5.92
N ASP A 70 -0.01 3.98 5.38
CA ASP A 70 -1.15 4.63 6.04
C ASP A 70 -2.43 3.82 5.81
N GLN A 71 -2.64 3.36 4.58
CA GLN A 71 -3.82 2.60 4.20
C GLN A 71 -3.50 1.51 3.17
N LEU A 72 -4.39 0.52 3.07
CA LEU A 72 -4.43 -0.50 2.03
C LEU A 72 -5.77 -0.44 1.31
N ILE A 73 -5.74 -0.16 0.02
CA ILE A 73 -6.94 -0.11 -0.82
C ILE A 73 -7.09 -1.45 -1.53
N PHE A 74 -8.19 -2.15 -1.24
CA PHE A 74 -8.57 -3.42 -1.86
C PHE A 74 -9.58 -3.14 -2.97
N VAL A 75 -9.08 -3.06 -4.21
CA VAL A 75 -9.96 -2.91 -5.38
C VAL A 75 -10.51 -4.29 -5.74
N THR A 76 -11.82 -4.45 -5.66
CA THR A 76 -12.50 -5.70 -5.95
C THR A 76 -13.71 -5.50 -6.86
N SER A 77 -13.90 -6.39 -7.83
CA SER A 77 -15.11 -6.39 -8.66
C SER A 77 -16.24 -7.12 -7.93
N VAL A 78 -17.47 -6.65 -8.09
CA VAL A 78 -18.64 -7.35 -7.54
C VAL A 78 -18.91 -8.66 -8.27
N THR A 79 -18.52 -8.74 -9.55
CA THR A 79 -18.64 -9.91 -10.41
C THR A 79 -17.54 -9.92 -11.50
N GLN A 80 -17.35 -11.03 -12.17
CA GLN A 80 -16.46 -11.25 -13.33
C GLN A 80 -15.03 -10.70 -13.17
N PRO A 81 -14.22 -11.29 -12.28
CA PRO A 81 -14.50 -12.47 -11.48
C PRO A 81 -15.29 -12.13 -10.21
N ALA A 82 -16.09 -13.06 -9.72
CA ALA A 82 -16.73 -12.94 -8.42
C ALA A 82 -15.66 -12.84 -7.33
N PRO A 83 -15.81 -11.95 -6.34
CA PRO A 83 -14.81 -11.74 -5.30
C PRO A 83 -14.73 -12.95 -4.37
N ASN A 84 -13.52 -13.32 -3.97
CA ASN A 84 -13.34 -14.29 -2.91
C ASN A 84 -13.29 -13.54 -1.57
N LEU A 85 -14.45 -13.43 -0.91
CA LEU A 85 -14.58 -12.68 0.33
C LEU A 85 -13.70 -13.24 1.46
N LEU A 86 -13.47 -14.56 1.52
CA LEU A 86 -12.58 -15.15 2.52
C LEU A 86 -11.12 -14.66 2.35
N ILE A 87 -10.67 -14.47 1.12
CA ILE A 87 -9.34 -13.91 0.86
C ILE A 87 -9.30 -12.43 1.23
N LEU A 88 -10.34 -11.68 0.88
CA LEU A 88 -10.46 -10.26 1.25
C LEU A 88 -10.44 -10.09 2.77
N ASP A 89 -11.22 -10.88 3.51
CA ASP A 89 -11.26 -10.86 4.97
C ASP A 89 -9.87 -11.13 5.58
N LYS A 90 -9.12 -12.09 5.03
CA LYS A 90 -7.75 -12.36 5.49
C LYS A 90 -6.80 -11.19 5.28
N PHE A 91 -6.91 -10.50 4.15
CA PHE A 91 -6.09 -9.32 3.89
C PHE A 91 -6.48 -8.15 4.79
N ILE A 92 -7.78 -7.95 5.03
CA ILE A 92 -8.27 -6.95 5.98
C ILE A 92 -7.72 -7.24 7.39
N ALA A 93 -7.81 -8.49 7.85
CA ALA A 93 -7.28 -8.88 9.15
C ALA A 93 -5.75 -8.64 9.26
N VAL A 94 -4.99 -8.84 8.19
CA VAL A 94 -3.55 -8.51 8.16
C VAL A 94 -3.34 -7.00 8.23
N ALA A 95 -4.12 -6.21 7.52
CA ALA A 95 -4.03 -4.74 7.56
C ALA A 95 -4.32 -4.22 8.98
N GLU A 96 -5.41 -4.65 9.58
CA GLU A 96 -5.79 -4.33 10.96
C GLU A 96 -4.70 -4.72 11.96
N TYR A 97 -4.16 -5.94 11.86
CA TYR A 97 -3.09 -6.43 12.74
C TYR A 97 -1.81 -5.58 12.64
N GLN A 98 -1.55 -5.02 11.46
CA GLN A 98 -0.40 -4.14 11.22
C GLN A 98 -0.69 -2.66 11.50
N ASN A 99 -1.88 -2.31 11.98
CA ASN A 99 -2.36 -0.94 12.15
C ASN A 99 -2.32 -0.14 10.84
N ILE A 100 -2.75 -0.76 9.75
CA ILE A 100 -2.90 -0.15 8.44
C ILE A 100 -4.41 -0.06 8.17
N GLU A 101 -4.89 1.12 7.79
CA GLU A 101 -6.30 1.36 7.50
C GLU A 101 -6.76 0.56 6.27
N PRO A 102 -7.68 -0.43 6.38
CA PRO A 102 -8.22 -1.12 5.23
C PRO A 102 -9.34 -0.29 4.58
N VAL A 103 -9.30 -0.19 3.26
CA VAL A 103 -10.33 0.47 2.44
C VAL A 103 -10.71 -0.45 1.30
N ILE A 104 -12.00 -0.62 1.05
CA ILE A 104 -12.51 -1.40 -0.07
C ILE A 104 -13.03 -0.47 -1.14
N VAL A 105 -12.69 -0.74 -2.39
CA VAL A 105 -13.25 -0.08 -3.58
C VAL A 105 -13.95 -1.14 -4.42
N LEU A 106 -15.28 -1.04 -4.50
CA LEU A 106 -16.12 -1.92 -5.30
C LEU A 106 -16.25 -1.37 -6.73
N THR A 107 -16.06 -2.24 -7.70
CA THR A 107 -16.11 -1.91 -9.14
C THR A 107 -17.05 -2.84 -9.89
N LYS A 108 -17.38 -2.50 -11.14
CA LYS A 108 -18.28 -3.26 -12.03
C LYS A 108 -19.71 -3.40 -11.49
N ILE A 109 -20.20 -2.34 -10.86
CA ILE A 109 -21.57 -2.28 -10.35
C ILE A 109 -22.62 -2.19 -11.46
N ASP A 110 -22.17 -1.87 -12.68
CA ASP A 110 -22.93 -1.94 -13.93
C ASP A 110 -23.36 -3.36 -14.29
N LEU A 111 -22.60 -4.37 -13.84
CA LEU A 111 -22.86 -5.78 -14.14
C LEU A 111 -23.69 -6.50 -13.07
N GLU A 112 -23.58 -6.10 -11.83
CA GLU A 112 -24.28 -6.73 -10.69
C GLU A 112 -24.33 -5.76 -9.50
N SER A 113 -25.43 -5.85 -8.67
CA SER A 113 -25.55 -5.03 -7.46
C SER A 113 -24.46 -5.33 -6.45
N CYS A 114 -23.93 -4.27 -5.83
CA CYS A 114 -22.92 -4.36 -4.77
C CYS A 114 -23.50 -4.38 -3.36
N ASP A 115 -24.83 -4.21 -3.16
CA ASP A 115 -25.49 -3.93 -1.88
C ASP A 115 -25.11 -4.93 -0.79
N ASN A 116 -25.07 -6.21 -1.10
CA ASN A 116 -24.75 -7.25 -0.14
C ASN A 116 -23.31 -7.15 0.37
N ILE A 117 -22.35 -6.94 -0.53
CA ILE A 117 -20.92 -6.81 -0.18
C ILE A 117 -20.71 -5.49 0.57
N PHE A 118 -21.29 -4.41 0.08
CA PHE A 118 -21.23 -3.09 0.70
C PHE A 118 -21.73 -3.12 2.15
N ASP A 119 -22.92 -3.68 2.38
CA ASP A 119 -23.55 -3.75 3.71
C ASP A 119 -22.73 -4.59 4.70
N ILE A 120 -22.18 -5.72 4.26
CA ILE A 120 -21.35 -6.59 5.11
C ILE A 120 -20.14 -5.80 5.66
N TYR A 121 -19.36 -5.19 4.81
CA TYR A 121 -18.13 -4.52 5.23
C TYR A 121 -18.39 -3.18 5.91
N GLN A 122 -19.39 -2.43 5.50
CA GLN A 122 -19.78 -1.19 6.18
C GLN A 122 -20.24 -1.45 7.62
N ARG A 123 -21.02 -2.52 7.86
CA ARG A 123 -21.42 -2.94 9.22
C ARG A 123 -20.23 -3.42 10.05
N ALA A 124 -19.20 -3.96 9.42
CA ALA A 124 -17.95 -4.32 10.07
C ALA A 124 -17.05 -3.11 10.40
N GLY A 125 -17.46 -1.90 10.00
CA GLY A 125 -16.70 -0.67 10.25
C GLY A 125 -15.60 -0.41 9.24
N ILE A 126 -15.55 -1.16 8.11
CA ILE A 126 -14.59 -0.96 7.03
C ILE A 126 -15.13 0.13 6.08
N GLN A 127 -14.26 1.04 5.65
CA GLN A 127 -14.62 2.03 4.64
C GLN A 127 -14.80 1.35 3.29
N VAL A 128 -15.97 1.55 2.67
CA VAL A 128 -16.31 1.00 1.36
C VAL A 128 -16.69 2.13 0.42
N TYR A 129 -16.00 2.20 -0.70
CA TYR A 129 -16.29 3.09 -1.82
C TYR A 129 -16.85 2.29 -2.98
N VAL A 130 -17.81 2.85 -3.67
CA VAL A 130 -18.42 2.25 -4.87
C VAL A 130 -18.04 3.14 -6.05
N ILE A 131 -17.51 2.58 -7.10
CA ILE A 131 -17.16 3.30 -8.33
C ILE A 131 -18.11 2.89 -9.45
N ASP A 132 -18.88 3.86 -9.92
CA ASP A 132 -19.68 3.77 -11.14
C ASP A 132 -18.92 4.46 -12.28
N TYR A 133 -18.37 3.69 -13.19
CA TYR A 133 -17.59 4.24 -14.31
C TYR A 133 -18.44 5.03 -15.34
N GLU A 134 -19.75 4.89 -15.31
CA GLU A 134 -20.65 5.60 -16.22
C GLU A 134 -21.05 6.97 -15.66
N ASN A 135 -21.19 7.11 -14.34
CA ASN A 135 -21.75 8.28 -13.69
C ASN A 135 -20.79 9.05 -12.79
N ASP A 136 -19.66 8.43 -12.39
CA ASP A 136 -18.68 9.01 -11.48
C ASP A 136 -17.40 9.48 -12.20
N ASP A 137 -16.64 10.36 -11.53
CA ASP A 137 -15.22 10.56 -11.81
C ASP A 137 -14.37 9.71 -10.84
N PRO A 138 -14.01 8.47 -11.24
CA PRO A 138 -13.23 7.57 -10.38
C PRO A 138 -11.88 8.15 -9.98
N ALA A 139 -11.27 8.97 -10.85
CA ALA A 139 -9.97 9.57 -10.59
C ALA A 139 -10.06 10.58 -9.46
N GLU A 140 -11.12 11.39 -9.40
CA GLU A 140 -11.32 12.35 -8.32
C GLU A 140 -11.64 11.68 -6.99
N GLN A 141 -12.49 10.65 -6.98
CA GLN A 141 -12.80 9.89 -5.76
C GLN A 141 -11.54 9.24 -5.17
N ILE A 142 -10.72 8.58 -6.00
CA ILE A 142 -9.46 7.98 -5.56
C ILE A 142 -8.45 9.04 -5.13
N ARG A 143 -8.36 10.18 -5.83
CA ARG A 143 -7.47 11.28 -5.44
C ARG A 143 -7.81 11.83 -4.05
N GLN A 144 -9.09 11.98 -3.74
CA GLN A 144 -9.53 12.41 -2.41
C GLN A 144 -9.19 11.38 -1.33
N LEU A 145 -9.37 10.08 -1.63
CA LEU A 145 -9.02 8.98 -0.73
C LEU A 145 -7.52 8.93 -0.42
N LEU A 146 -6.67 9.31 -1.37
CA LEU A 146 -5.20 9.30 -1.24
C LEU A 146 -4.62 10.61 -0.69
N ARG A 147 -5.46 11.62 -0.41
CA ARG A 147 -4.97 12.90 0.09
C ARG A 147 -4.35 12.74 1.47
N ASP A 148 -3.13 13.26 1.63
CA ASP A 148 -2.36 13.27 2.89
C ASP A 148 -2.02 11.86 3.45
N LYS A 149 -1.92 10.88 2.55
CA LYS A 149 -1.57 9.48 2.88
C LYS A 149 -0.18 9.09 2.39
#